data_9dc1175d82540596aed2b4491a00ea69
#
_entry.id   9dc1175d82540596aed2b4491a00ea69
#
_cell.length_a   1.000
_cell.length_b   1.000
_cell.length_c   1.000
_cell.angle_alpha   90.00
_cell.angle_beta   90.00
_cell.angle_gamma   90.00
#
_symmetry.space_group_name_H-M   'P 1'
#
loop_
_entity.id
_entity.type
_entity.pdbx_description
1 polymer ?
#
loop_
_entity_poly.entity_id
_entity_poly.type
_entity_poly.pdbx_seq_one_letter_code
_entity_poly.pdbx_strand_id
1 'polypeptide(L)'
;MSTGFFRVPEPVNEPVKTYAPGTSERKELQNTLKELRSKEIEIPMYIGAEKVKSGQLQKISPPHDHQHTLGFYHKSSKEHVQLAIESALKVRLQWSGMPWEHRASIFLKAAELIAGPYRNKLNAATMLAQSKNAYQAEIDSACEIIDFLRFNVFFMSQIYSEQPISSPGIWNRMEWRPLEGFIYALTPFNFTAIAGNLPSSCAMMGNVVVWKPSNTQIYSAQVLMEVFLKAGVPPGVINLIYPSGPDAAEVVFQHSDFAGIHFTGSTAVFQDIWKRIGNNIQQFKSYPRIVGETGGKDFIVAHSSADSKTVAVALSRG
;
A
#
# COMPACT_ATOMS: atom_id res chain seq x y z
N MET A 1 -9.99 -12.76 -26.17
CA MET A 1 -8.55 -12.64 -26.49
C MET A 1 -8.34 -11.29 -27.12
N SER A 2 -7.33 -10.54 -26.67
CA SER A 2 -6.96 -9.27 -27.29
C SER A 2 -6.39 -9.52 -28.69
N THR A 3 -6.75 -8.67 -29.67
CA THR A 3 -6.26 -8.75 -31.05
C THR A 3 -5.16 -7.74 -31.34
N GLY A 4 -4.69 -7.02 -30.33
CA GLY A 4 -3.65 -6.00 -30.45
C GLY A 4 -2.59 -6.07 -29.36
N PHE A 5 -1.49 -5.36 -29.57
CA PHE A 5 -0.45 -5.15 -28.56
C PHE A 5 -0.67 -3.78 -27.90
N PHE A 6 -0.76 -3.77 -26.58
CA PHE A 6 -0.93 -2.54 -25.83
C PHE A 6 0.44 -1.99 -25.42
N ARG A 7 0.59 -0.68 -25.54
CA ARG A 7 1.73 0.04 -25.00
C ARG A 7 1.22 0.99 -23.92
N VAL A 8 1.73 0.83 -22.72
CA VAL A 8 1.50 1.79 -21.65
C VAL A 8 2.35 3.02 -21.94
N PRO A 9 1.79 4.24 -21.94
CA PRO A 9 2.58 5.46 -22.05
C PRO A 9 3.62 5.56 -20.94
N GLU A 10 4.78 6.15 -21.25
CA GLU A 10 5.77 6.44 -20.23
C GLU A 10 5.18 7.43 -19.21
N PRO A 11 5.18 7.08 -17.91
CA PRO A 11 4.57 7.93 -16.91
C PRO A 11 5.45 9.13 -16.58
N VAL A 12 4.81 10.20 -16.16
CA VAL A 12 5.46 11.39 -15.60
C VAL A 12 5.02 11.59 -14.17
N ASN A 13 5.92 12.14 -13.34
CA ASN A 13 5.62 12.39 -11.95
C ASN A 13 4.45 13.34 -11.78
N GLU A 14 3.63 13.08 -10.76
CA GLU A 14 2.50 13.92 -10.40
C GLU A 14 2.99 15.32 -9.93
N PRO A 15 2.44 16.41 -10.48
CA PRO A 15 2.81 17.75 -10.04
C PRO A 15 2.51 17.98 -8.56
N VAL A 16 3.54 18.43 -7.82
CA VAL A 16 3.42 18.78 -6.41
C VAL A 16 2.69 20.10 -6.23
N LYS A 17 1.58 20.11 -5.49
CA LYS A 17 0.85 21.35 -5.16
C LYS A 17 1.54 22.09 -4.03
N THR A 18 1.57 23.40 -4.13
CA THR A 18 2.33 24.26 -3.19
C THR A 18 1.57 24.60 -1.93
N TYR A 19 0.23 24.59 -1.98
CA TYR A 19 -0.64 25.07 -0.90
C TYR A 19 -0.31 26.48 -0.43
N ALA A 20 0.18 27.31 -1.33
CA ALA A 20 0.57 28.70 -1.06
C ALA A 20 -0.64 29.53 -0.55
N PRO A 21 -0.39 30.60 0.23
CA PRO A 21 -1.46 31.49 0.65
C PRO A 21 -2.29 32.02 -0.53
N GLY A 22 -3.62 31.94 -0.43
CA GLY A 22 -4.57 32.42 -1.46
C GLY A 22 -4.95 31.40 -2.53
N THR A 23 -4.28 30.23 -2.60
CA THR A 23 -4.61 29.20 -3.59
C THR A 23 -5.88 28.42 -3.24
N SER A 24 -6.57 27.92 -4.26
CA SER A 24 -7.77 27.10 -4.10
C SER A 24 -7.50 25.78 -3.40
N GLU A 25 -6.40 25.10 -3.78
CA GLU A 25 -5.98 23.84 -3.17
C GLU A 25 -5.73 23.95 -1.67
N ARG A 26 -5.16 25.07 -1.20
CA ARG A 26 -5.01 25.34 0.24
C ARG A 26 -6.35 25.46 0.96
N LYS A 27 -7.28 26.20 0.38
CA LYS A 27 -8.63 26.39 0.94
C LYS A 27 -9.40 25.07 1.01
N GLU A 28 -9.33 24.29 -0.05
CA GLU A 28 -9.96 22.97 -0.13
C GLU A 28 -9.39 22.01 0.91
N LEU A 29 -8.05 21.92 1.03
CA LEU A 29 -7.39 21.09 2.03
C LEU A 29 -7.77 21.52 3.45
N GLN A 30 -7.80 22.84 3.75
CA GLN A 30 -8.23 23.36 5.04
C GLN A 30 -9.68 22.99 5.37
N ASN A 31 -10.58 23.04 4.40
CA ASN A 31 -11.98 22.65 4.59
C ASN A 31 -12.09 21.15 4.87
N THR A 32 -11.37 20.33 4.11
CA THR A 32 -11.32 18.86 4.32
C THR A 32 -10.74 18.50 5.69
N LEU A 33 -9.67 19.18 6.13
CA LEU A 33 -9.12 18.99 7.47
C LEU A 33 -10.13 19.31 8.57
N LYS A 34 -10.85 20.43 8.46
CA LYS A 34 -11.91 20.81 9.40
C LYS A 34 -13.02 19.76 9.43
N GLU A 35 -13.45 19.30 8.26
CA GLU A 35 -14.49 18.27 8.15
C GLU A 35 -14.05 16.95 8.82
N LEU A 36 -12.88 16.42 8.47
CA LEU A 36 -12.39 15.16 9.03
C LEU A 36 -12.12 15.26 10.54
N ARG A 37 -11.64 16.42 11.00
CA ARG A 37 -11.39 16.65 12.42
C ARG A 37 -12.69 16.75 13.23
N SER A 38 -13.78 17.22 12.62
CA SER A 38 -15.07 17.43 13.32
C SER A 38 -15.93 16.17 13.45
N LYS A 39 -15.54 15.06 12.82
CA LYS A 39 -16.32 13.82 12.76
C LYS A 39 -15.51 12.66 13.30
N GLU A 40 -16.04 11.95 14.29
CA GLU A 40 -15.52 10.66 14.66
C GLU A 40 -15.96 9.59 13.67
N ILE A 41 -15.02 8.80 13.15
CA ILE A 41 -15.32 7.72 12.20
C ILE A 41 -15.15 6.37 12.86
N GLU A 42 -15.92 5.40 12.40
CA GLU A 42 -15.79 3.99 12.80
C GLU A 42 -15.26 3.19 11.60
N ILE A 43 -14.06 2.65 11.74
CA ILE A 43 -13.35 1.97 10.66
C ILE A 43 -13.52 0.45 10.80
N PRO A 44 -14.25 -0.21 9.89
CA PRO A 44 -14.38 -1.66 9.85
C PRO A 44 -13.16 -2.29 9.19
N MET A 45 -12.98 -3.60 9.37
CA MET A 45 -12.16 -4.42 8.50
C MET A 45 -12.85 -4.59 7.14
N TYR A 46 -12.07 -4.79 6.08
CA TYR A 46 -12.56 -5.13 4.74
C TYR A 46 -12.14 -6.56 4.41
N ILE A 47 -13.07 -7.51 4.52
CA ILE A 47 -12.83 -8.94 4.26
C ILE A 47 -13.82 -9.39 3.18
N GLY A 48 -13.30 -9.69 1.99
CA GLY A 48 -14.17 -9.93 0.85
C GLY A 48 -15.06 -8.75 0.53
N ALA A 49 -16.34 -8.97 0.35
CA ALA A 49 -17.34 -7.94 0.12
C ALA A 49 -17.85 -7.29 1.43
N GLU A 50 -17.44 -7.81 2.60
CA GLU A 50 -17.99 -7.44 3.88
C GLU A 50 -17.16 -6.37 4.59
N LYS A 51 -17.87 -5.42 5.23
CA LYS A 51 -17.31 -4.50 6.21
C LYS A 51 -17.50 -5.10 7.61
N VAL A 52 -16.50 -5.82 8.08
CA VAL A 52 -16.58 -6.61 9.30
C VAL A 52 -16.29 -5.76 10.53
N LYS A 53 -17.14 -5.84 11.54
CA LYS A 53 -17.05 -5.14 12.82
C LYS A 53 -16.92 -6.14 13.96
N SER A 54 -15.78 -6.18 14.64
CA SER A 54 -15.55 -7.10 15.78
C SER A 54 -16.21 -6.65 17.08
N GLY A 55 -16.58 -5.39 17.20
CA GLY A 55 -17.01 -4.78 18.46
C GLY A 55 -15.84 -4.41 19.41
N GLN A 56 -14.62 -4.87 19.14
CA GLN A 56 -13.43 -4.49 19.91
C GLN A 56 -12.83 -3.19 19.36
N LEU A 57 -13.29 -2.07 19.86
CA LEU A 57 -12.91 -0.75 19.38
C LEU A 57 -11.58 -0.29 19.97
N GLN A 58 -10.75 0.29 19.12
CA GLN A 58 -9.52 0.97 19.50
C GLN A 58 -9.57 2.42 19.00
N LYS A 59 -9.23 3.36 19.88
CA LYS A 59 -9.24 4.80 19.62
C LYS A 59 -8.14 5.18 18.61
N ILE A 60 -8.47 6.09 17.71
CA ILE A 60 -7.54 6.79 16.83
C ILE A 60 -7.45 8.24 17.28
N SER A 61 -6.24 8.70 17.61
CA SER A 61 -5.96 10.10 17.99
C SER A 61 -4.82 10.64 17.15
N PRO A 62 -4.81 11.96 16.85
CA PRO A 62 -3.65 12.58 16.23
C PRO A 62 -2.44 12.48 17.16
N PRO A 63 -1.21 12.18 16.68
CA PRO A 63 -0.02 12.16 17.52
C PRO A 63 0.31 13.52 18.16
N HIS A 64 -0.11 14.62 17.55
CA HIS A 64 0.08 15.99 18.07
C HIS A 64 -1.05 16.48 18.99
N ASP A 65 -2.13 15.69 19.15
CA ASP A 65 -3.29 16.05 19.98
C ASP A 65 -3.99 14.80 20.50
N HIS A 66 -3.42 14.17 21.51
CA HIS A 66 -3.91 12.92 22.10
C HIS A 66 -5.31 13.03 22.77
N GLN A 67 -5.73 14.26 23.09
CA GLN A 67 -7.06 14.50 23.66
C GLN A 67 -8.15 14.41 22.60
N HIS A 68 -7.82 14.71 21.34
CA HIS A 68 -8.77 14.64 20.24
C HIS A 68 -9.01 13.20 19.78
N THR A 69 -10.24 12.87 19.45
CA THR A 69 -10.64 11.57 18.91
C THR A 69 -10.97 11.74 17.43
N LEU A 70 -10.23 11.08 16.56
CA LEU A 70 -10.56 11.01 15.12
C LEU A 70 -11.58 9.91 14.83
N GLY A 71 -11.70 8.95 15.70
CA GLY A 71 -12.58 7.81 15.56
C GLY A 71 -12.04 6.54 16.19
N PHE A 72 -12.60 5.42 15.75
CA PHE A 72 -12.28 4.10 16.27
C PHE A 72 -12.13 3.11 15.12
N TYR A 73 -11.27 2.09 15.31
CA TYR A 73 -11.21 0.95 14.40
C TYR A 73 -11.51 -0.35 15.13
N HIS A 74 -12.02 -1.32 14.40
CA HIS A 74 -12.30 -2.67 14.91
C HIS A 74 -11.05 -3.53 14.89
N LYS A 75 -10.53 -3.90 16.08
CA LYS A 75 -9.39 -4.79 16.20
C LYS A 75 -9.73 -6.18 15.65
N SER A 76 -8.83 -6.77 14.87
CA SER A 76 -8.96 -8.12 14.35
C SER A 76 -8.46 -9.16 15.36
N SER A 77 -9.10 -10.30 15.39
CA SER A 77 -8.62 -11.54 16.04
C SER A 77 -7.93 -12.45 15.02
N LYS A 78 -7.40 -13.60 15.47
CA LYS A 78 -6.82 -14.64 14.59
C LYS A 78 -7.85 -15.19 13.60
N GLU A 79 -9.11 -15.32 14.02
CA GLU A 79 -10.21 -15.78 13.16
C GLU A 79 -10.45 -14.81 12.00
N HIS A 80 -10.35 -13.50 12.24
CA HIS A 80 -10.47 -12.49 11.16
C HIS A 80 -9.28 -12.56 10.19
N VAL A 81 -8.08 -12.90 10.67
CA VAL A 81 -6.92 -13.12 9.78
C VAL A 81 -7.18 -14.34 8.89
N GLN A 82 -7.68 -15.43 9.47
CA GLN A 82 -8.04 -16.64 8.73
C GLN A 82 -9.12 -16.36 7.68
N LEU A 83 -10.19 -15.66 8.05
CA LEU A 83 -11.26 -15.27 7.13
C LEU A 83 -10.75 -14.39 5.97
N ALA A 84 -9.80 -13.49 6.25
CA ALA A 84 -9.18 -12.66 5.22
C ALA A 84 -8.36 -13.49 4.22
N ILE A 85 -7.62 -14.51 4.71
CA ILE A 85 -6.88 -15.44 3.87
C ILE A 85 -7.86 -16.26 2.99
N GLU A 86 -8.89 -16.83 3.57
CA GLU A 86 -9.90 -17.61 2.85
C GLU A 86 -10.60 -16.78 1.77
N SER A 87 -10.96 -15.54 2.10
CA SER A 87 -11.56 -14.60 1.16
C SER A 87 -10.60 -14.29 0.00
N ALA A 88 -9.32 -14.08 0.28
CA ALA A 88 -8.30 -13.84 -0.74
C ALA A 88 -8.16 -15.06 -1.67
N LEU A 89 -8.01 -16.24 -1.12
CA LEU A 89 -7.86 -17.48 -1.88
C LEU A 89 -9.09 -17.80 -2.75
N LYS A 90 -10.29 -17.48 -2.27
CA LYS A 90 -11.55 -17.69 -3.00
C LYS A 90 -11.59 -16.93 -4.35
N VAL A 91 -11.06 -15.72 -4.39
CA VAL A 91 -11.11 -14.87 -5.60
C VAL A 91 -9.83 -14.96 -6.44
N ARG A 92 -8.81 -15.66 -5.97
CA ARG A 92 -7.47 -15.75 -6.58
C ARG A 92 -7.50 -16.14 -8.06
N LEU A 93 -8.20 -17.21 -8.41
CA LEU A 93 -8.23 -17.71 -9.79
C LEU A 93 -8.93 -16.73 -10.73
N GLN A 94 -10.02 -16.13 -10.31
CA GLN A 94 -10.73 -15.12 -11.12
C GLN A 94 -9.84 -13.88 -11.33
N TRP A 95 -9.18 -13.39 -10.30
CA TRP A 95 -8.30 -12.22 -10.39
C TRP A 95 -7.05 -12.49 -11.22
N SER A 96 -6.39 -13.62 -11.01
CA SER A 96 -5.20 -14.01 -11.76
C SER A 96 -5.50 -14.27 -13.25
N GLY A 97 -6.70 -14.74 -13.57
CA GLY A 97 -7.17 -14.97 -14.95
C GLY A 97 -7.65 -13.71 -15.67
N MET A 98 -7.78 -12.57 -14.96
CA MET A 98 -8.14 -11.30 -15.60
C MET A 98 -6.98 -10.82 -16.50
N PRO A 99 -7.25 -10.39 -17.76
CA PRO A 99 -6.21 -9.81 -18.61
C PRO A 99 -5.44 -8.70 -17.89
N TRP A 100 -4.13 -8.67 -18.06
CA TRP A 100 -3.28 -7.72 -17.33
C TRP A 100 -3.64 -6.26 -17.62
N GLU A 101 -4.09 -5.95 -18.83
CA GLU A 101 -4.52 -4.61 -19.24
C GLU A 101 -5.75 -4.14 -18.44
N HIS A 102 -6.66 -5.06 -18.12
CA HIS A 102 -7.82 -4.74 -17.29
C HIS A 102 -7.41 -4.48 -15.85
N ARG A 103 -6.48 -5.27 -15.30
CA ARG A 103 -5.91 -4.99 -13.98
C ARG A 103 -5.18 -3.64 -13.96
N ALA A 104 -4.35 -3.38 -14.97
CA ALA A 104 -3.66 -2.11 -15.14
C ALA A 104 -4.61 -0.91 -15.15
N SER A 105 -5.70 -1.00 -15.92
CA SER A 105 -6.69 0.09 -16.02
C SER A 105 -7.36 0.42 -14.68
N ILE A 106 -7.58 -0.57 -13.81
CA ILE A 106 -8.11 -0.36 -12.47
C ILE A 106 -7.15 0.49 -11.62
N PHE A 107 -5.85 0.16 -11.64
CA PHE A 107 -4.86 0.91 -10.85
C PHE A 107 -4.54 2.28 -11.43
N LEU A 108 -4.57 2.46 -12.76
CA LEU A 108 -4.52 3.78 -13.37
C LEU A 108 -5.72 4.63 -12.97
N LYS A 109 -6.92 4.04 -12.94
CA LYS A 109 -8.11 4.74 -12.42
C LYS A 109 -7.99 5.09 -10.93
N ALA A 110 -7.36 4.24 -10.11
CA ALA A 110 -7.06 4.57 -8.72
C ALA A 110 -6.12 5.80 -8.64
N ALA A 111 -5.10 5.87 -9.49
CA ALA A 111 -4.23 7.05 -9.57
C ALA A 111 -5.02 8.32 -9.90
N GLU A 112 -5.90 8.30 -10.89
CA GLU A 112 -6.75 9.44 -11.25
C GLU A 112 -7.74 9.84 -10.15
N LEU A 113 -8.30 8.88 -9.41
CA LEU A 113 -9.15 9.17 -8.26
C LEU A 113 -8.36 9.89 -7.15
N ILE A 114 -7.11 9.49 -6.92
CA ILE A 114 -6.25 10.15 -5.92
C ILE A 114 -5.79 11.52 -6.44
N ALA A 115 -5.36 11.64 -7.69
CA ALA A 115 -4.95 12.92 -8.29
C ALA A 115 -6.08 13.97 -8.28
N GLY A 116 -7.32 13.51 -8.35
CA GLY A 116 -8.53 14.34 -8.36
C GLY A 116 -9.27 14.36 -7.01
N PRO A 117 -10.46 13.71 -6.96
CA PRO A 117 -11.41 13.91 -5.86
C PRO A 117 -10.95 13.41 -4.48
N TYR A 118 -9.99 12.49 -4.41
CA TYR A 118 -9.49 11.95 -3.16
C TYR A 118 -8.21 12.62 -2.64
N ARG A 119 -7.57 13.52 -3.40
CA ARG A 119 -6.29 14.12 -3.01
C ARG A 119 -6.36 14.82 -1.66
N ASN A 120 -7.29 15.72 -1.48
CA ASN A 120 -7.44 16.46 -0.23
C ASN A 120 -7.84 15.53 0.94
N LYS A 121 -8.69 14.52 0.70
CA LYS A 121 -9.09 13.55 1.72
C LYS A 121 -7.91 12.70 2.17
N LEU A 122 -7.08 12.22 1.25
CA LEU A 122 -5.90 11.41 1.56
C LEU A 122 -4.84 12.23 2.29
N ASN A 123 -4.55 13.44 1.81
CA ASN A 123 -3.64 14.35 2.49
C ASN A 123 -4.12 14.73 3.89
N ALA A 124 -5.38 15.10 4.04
CA ALA A 124 -5.94 15.44 5.35
C ALA A 124 -5.92 14.26 6.33
N ALA A 125 -6.24 13.05 5.88
CA ALA A 125 -6.13 11.84 6.68
C ALA A 125 -4.68 11.59 7.15
N THR A 126 -3.71 11.79 6.27
CA THR A 126 -2.28 11.68 6.58
C THR A 126 -1.83 12.75 7.56
N MET A 127 -2.22 14.00 7.36
CA MET A 127 -1.90 15.11 8.28
C MET A 127 -2.45 14.86 9.68
N LEU A 128 -3.69 14.41 9.79
CA LEU A 128 -4.35 14.17 11.07
C LEU A 128 -3.80 12.94 11.80
N ALA A 129 -3.67 11.81 11.11
CA ALA A 129 -3.31 10.56 11.76
C ALA A 129 -1.80 10.33 11.92
N GLN A 130 -0.96 11.05 11.17
CA GLN A 130 0.50 10.90 11.20
C GLN A 130 1.24 12.19 11.57
N SER A 131 0.51 13.28 11.86
CA SER A 131 1.07 14.59 12.22
C SER A 131 2.01 15.20 11.16
N LYS A 132 1.77 14.90 9.90
CA LYS A 132 2.51 15.49 8.78
C LYS A 132 1.95 16.88 8.43
N ASN A 133 2.82 17.78 8.00
CA ASN A 133 2.37 19.06 7.45
C ASN A 133 1.84 18.88 6.02
N ALA A 134 1.26 19.93 5.45
CA ALA A 134 0.65 19.86 4.11
C ALA A 134 1.65 19.45 3.01
N TYR A 135 2.89 19.94 3.09
CA TYR A 135 3.92 19.63 2.12
C TYR A 135 4.38 18.16 2.19
N GLN A 136 4.60 17.66 3.41
CA GLN A 136 4.92 16.25 3.63
C GLN A 136 3.78 15.33 3.17
N ALA A 137 2.53 15.65 3.52
CA ALA A 137 1.39 14.86 3.11
C ALA A 137 1.20 14.87 1.58
N GLU A 138 1.44 16.01 0.93
CA GLU A 138 1.35 16.11 -0.52
C GLU A 138 2.36 15.19 -1.22
N ILE A 139 3.61 15.15 -0.76
CA ILE A 139 4.66 14.33 -1.35
C ILE A 139 4.50 12.87 -0.91
N ASP A 140 4.51 12.61 0.41
CA ASP A 140 4.61 11.26 1.00
C ASP A 140 3.30 10.47 0.94
N SER A 141 2.21 11.11 0.53
CA SER A 141 0.92 10.44 0.41
C SER A 141 0.37 10.58 -1.01
N ALA A 142 -0.11 11.76 -1.43
CA ALA A 142 -0.80 11.88 -2.71
C ALA A 142 0.11 11.67 -3.92
N CYS A 143 1.18 12.48 -4.07
CA CYS A 143 2.04 12.41 -5.26
C CYS A 143 2.72 11.05 -5.40
N GLU A 144 3.31 10.55 -4.34
CA GLU A 144 4.06 9.30 -4.37
C GLU A 144 3.18 8.09 -4.68
N ILE A 145 1.97 7.97 -4.09
CA ILE A 145 1.09 6.84 -4.44
C ILE A 145 0.54 6.93 -5.86
N ILE A 146 0.26 8.15 -6.36
CA ILE A 146 -0.13 8.36 -7.77
C ILE A 146 0.99 7.88 -8.69
N ASP A 147 2.23 8.27 -8.39
CA ASP A 147 3.40 7.88 -9.15
C ASP A 147 3.62 6.36 -9.07
N PHE A 148 3.57 5.75 -7.89
CA PHE A 148 3.65 4.29 -7.76
C PHE A 148 2.62 3.58 -8.64
N LEU A 149 1.37 4.02 -8.63
CA LEU A 149 0.32 3.37 -9.42
C LEU A 149 0.57 3.51 -10.93
N ARG A 150 1.02 4.66 -11.41
CA ARG A 150 1.34 4.91 -12.82
C ARG A 150 2.61 4.18 -13.26
N PHE A 151 3.70 4.34 -12.51
CA PHE A 151 5.00 3.74 -12.83
C PHE A 151 4.98 2.21 -12.72
N ASN A 152 4.30 1.66 -11.70
CA ASN A 152 4.18 0.20 -11.58
C ASN A 152 3.40 -0.43 -12.74
N VAL A 153 2.38 0.23 -13.27
CA VAL A 153 1.69 -0.23 -14.50
C VAL A 153 2.66 -0.24 -15.68
N PHE A 154 3.46 0.81 -15.82
CA PHE A 154 4.48 0.88 -16.87
C PHE A 154 5.53 -0.24 -16.71
N PHE A 155 6.09 -0.41 -15.51
CA PHE A 155 7.07 -1.47 -15.24
C PHE A 155 6.48 -2.87 -15.42
N MET A 156 5.22 -3.10 -15.03
CA MET A 156 4.52 -4.35 -15.30
C MET A 156 4.47 -4.65 -16.80
N SER A 157 4.17 -3.65 -17.63
CA SER A 157 4.13 -3.82 -19.08
C SER A 157 5.50 -4.15 -19.66
N GLN A 158 6.58 -3.55 -19.11
CA GLN A 158 7.96 -3.88 -19.49
C GLN A 158 8.31 -5.32 -19.12
N ILE A 159 8.01 -5.76 -17.89
CA ILE A 159 8.24 -7.13 -17.45
C ILE A 159 7.52 -8.12 -18.37
N TYR A 160 6.26 -7.88 -18.71
CA TYR A 160 5.49 -8.77 -19.58
C TYR A 160 5.99 -8.77 -21.03
N SER A 161 6.69 -7.73 -21.47
CA SER A 161 7.30 -7.66 -22.79
C SER A 161 8.62 -8.43 -22.90
N GLU A 162 9.27 -8.75 -21.78
CA GLU A 162 10.49 -9.53 -21.76
C GLU A 162 10.22 -10.98 -22.15
N GLN A 163 10.80 -11.40 -23.31
CA GLN A 163 10.61 -12.72 -23.86
C GLN A 163 11.95 -13.38 -24.17
N PRO A 164 12.05 -14.71 -24.08
CA PRO A 164 13.27 -15.44 -24.38
C PRO A 164 13.61 -15.36 -25.88
N ILE A 165 14.89 -15.51 -26.19
CA ILE A 165 15.37 -15.56 -27.57
C ILE A 165 14.85 -16.84 -28.25
N SER A 166 14.34 -16.70 -29.49
CA SER A 166 13.92 -17.81 -30.32
C SER A 166 15.01 -18.18 -31.32
N SER A 167 15.24 -19.48 -31.49
CA SER A 167 16.12 -19.99 -32.53
C SER A 167 15.40 -20.20 -33.87
N PRO A 168 16.09 -20.30 -35.01
CA PRO A 168 15.44 -20.59 -36.28
C PRO A 168 14.58 -21.85 -36.22
N GLY A 169 13.30 -21.73 -36.62
CA GLY A 169 12.32 -22.84 -36.57
C GLY A 169 11.70 -23.11 -35.21
N ILE A 170 12.05 -22.37 -34.17
CA ILE A 170 11.50 -22.51 -32.81
C ILE A 170 10.99 -21.15 -32.33
N TRP A 171 9.80 -21.14 -31.75
CA TRP A 171 9.26 -19.94 -31.11
C TRP A 171 9.20 -20.18 -29.59
N ASN A 172 10.13 -19.58 -28.85
CA ASN A 172 10.15 -19.60 -27.38
C ASN A 172 9.25 -18.49 -26.84
N ARG A 173 8.45 -18.81 -25.82
CA ARG A 173 7.54 -17.87 -25.16
C ARG A 173 7.53 -18.12 -23.66
N MET A 174 7.47 -17.06 -22.89
CA MET A 174 7.30 -17.08 -21.45
C MET A 174 5.94 -16.48 -21.05
N GLU A 175 5.30 -17.11 -20.09
CA GLU A 175 4.07 -16.62 -19.46
C GLU A 175 4.36 -16.27 -18.01
N TRP A 176 4.08 -15.01 -17.65
CA TRP A 176 4.22 -14.53 -16.29
C TRP A 176 2.97 -14.87 -15.48
N ARG A 177 3.12 -15.73 -14.47
CA ARG A 177 2.03 -16.16 -13.60
C ARG A 177 2.10 -15.46 -12.24
N PRO A 178 0.95 -15.07 -11.64
CA PRO A 178 0.88 -14.72 -10.23
C PRO A 178 1.34 -15.88 -9.34
N LEU A 179 1.73 -15.57 -8.11
CA LEU A 179 2.13 -16.58 -7.13
C LEU A 179 0.95 -17.48 -6.72
N GLU A 180 1.25 -18.72 -6.38
CA GLU A 180 0.25 -19.70 -5.92
C GLU A 180 0.02 -19.56 -4.42
N GLY A 181 -1.00 -18.78 -4.05
CA GLY A 181 -1.32 -18.48 -2.67
C GLY A 181 -1.70 -17.02 -2.46
N PHE A 182 -1.47 -16.50 -1.27
CA PHE A 182 -1.70 -15.10 -0.92
C PHE A 182 -0.41 -14.40 -0.50
N ILE A 183 -0.39 -13.08 -0.71
CA ILE A 183 0.68 -12.20 -0.24
C ILE A 183 0.25 -11.51 1.05
N TYR A 184 1.13 -11.46 2.04
CA TYR A 184 0.95 -10.63 3.22
C TYR A 184 1.62 -9.28 3.04
N ALA A 185 0.85 -8.20 2.95
CA ALA A 185 1.38 -6.83 2.91
C ALA A 185 1.38 -6.25 4.32
N LEU A 186 2.56 -6.03 4.88
CA LEU A 186 2.75 -5.43 6.21
C LEU A 186 3.38 -4.06 6.05
N THR A 187 2.58 -3.00 6.27
CA THR A 187 2.94 -1.64 5.88
C THR A 187 3.30 -0.75 7.07
N PRO A 188 4.19 0.25 6.86
CA PRO A 188 4.78 1.05 7.92
C PRO A 188 3.81 2.08 8.49
N PHE A 189 4.31 2.90 9.43
CA PHE A 189 3.49 3.91 10.11
C PHE A 189 3.62 5.31 9.52
N ASN A 190 4.65 5.59 8.73
CA ASN A 190 5.10 6.94 8.40
C ASN A 190 4.81 7.41 6.96
N PHE A 191 4.59 6.50 6.01
CA PHE A 191 4.31 6.84 4.61
C PHE A 191 3.00 6.20 4.12
N THR A 192 2.00 7.05 3.87
CA THR A 192 0.72 6.62 3.32
C THR A 192 0.90 6.03 1.91
N ALA A 193 1.79 6.60 1.10
CA ALA A 193 2.08 6.08 -0.23
C ALA A 193 2.62 4.64 -0.19
N ILE A 194 3.56 4.34 0.71
CA ILE A 194 4.09 2.98 0.89
C ILE A 194 2.99 2.03 1.37
N ALA A 195 2.11 2.49 2.28
CA ALA A 195 0.98 1.68 2.73
C ALA A 195 0.03 1.28 1.59
N GLY A 196 -0.15 2.14 0.60
CA GLY A 196 -0.91 1.86 -0.61
C GLY A 196 -0.14 1.01 -1.62
N ASN A 197 1.17 1.28 -1.77
CA ASN A 197 2.00 0.61 -2.77
C ASN A 197 2.20 -0.88 -2.48
N LEU A 198 2.48 -1.27 -1.24
CA LEU A 198 2.78 -2.66 -0.92
C LEU A 198 1.65 -3.63 -1.30
N PRO A 199 0.38 -3.38 -0.96
CA PRO A 199 -0.71 -4.23 -1.41
C PRO A 199 -1.03 -4.06 -2.90
N SER A 200 -0.99 -2.83 -3.46
CA SER A 200 -1.43 -2.58 -4.82
C SER A 200 -0.46 -3.11 -5.87
N SER A 201 0.86 -3.01 -5.65
CA SER A 201 1.86 -3.56 -6.57
C SER A 201 1.74 -5.08 -6.71
N CYS A 202 1.51 -5.78 -5.59
CA CYS A 202 1.27 -7.23 -5.61
C CYS A 202 -0.05 -7.57 -6.31
N ALA A 203 -1.11 -6.84 -6.00
CA ALA A 203 -2.43 -7.08 -6.60
C ALA A 203 -2.43 -6.81 -8.11
N MET A 204 -1.75 -5.75 -8.56
CA MET A 204 -1.60 -5.40 -9.97
C MET A 204 -1.01 -6.56 -10.80
N MET A 205 -0.04 -7.29 -10.25
CA MET A 205 0.57 -8.47 -10.87
C MET A 205 -0.32 -9.73 -10.81
N GLY A 206 -1.57 -9.60 -10.34
CA GLY A 206 -2.55 -10.69 -10.31
C GLY A 206 -2.56 -11.49 -9.02
N ASN A 207 -1.82 -11.09 -8.00
CA ASN A 207 -1.84 -11.71 -6.68
C ASN A 207 -3.02 -11.22 -5.83
N VAL A 208 -3.38 -12.00 -4.82
CA VAL A 208 -4.34 -11.61 -3.78
C VAL A 208 -3.62 -11.30 -2.50
N VAL A 209 -4.15 -10.35 -1.72
CA VAL A 209 -3.40 -9.72 -0.64
C VAL A 209 -4.21 -9.67 0.66
N VAL A 210 -3.55 -10.04 1.75
CA VAL A 210 -3.97 -9.72 3.11
C VAL A 210 -3.11 -8.55 3.58
N TRP A 211 -3.73 -7.41 3.81
CA TRP A 211 -3.04 -6.16 4.15
C TRP A 211 -3.25 -5.78 5.61
N LYS A 212 -2.13 -5.62 6.32
CA LYS A 212 -2.09 -5.11 7.69
C LYS A 212 -1.27 -3.83 7.76
N PRO A 213 -1.91 -2.65 7.89
CA PRO A 213 -1.19 -1.41 8.17
C PRO A 213 -0.71 -1.34 9.62
N SER A 214 0.23 -0.45 9.89
CA SER A 214 0.52 -0.02 11.25
C SER A 214 -0.72 0.64 11.88
N ASN A 215 -0.87 0.51 13.20
CA ASN A 215 -2.05 1.05 13.90
C ASN A 215 -2.23 2.56 13.69
N THR A 216 -1.13 3.32 13.62
CA THR A 216 -1.16 4.77 13.37
C THR A 216 -1.46 5.15 11.92
N GLN A 217 -1.48 4.17 11.01
CA GLN A 217 -1.76 4.39 9.59
C GLN A 217 -3.16 3.93 9.16
N ILE A 218 -3.95 3.35 10.06
CA ILE A 218 -5.27 2.79 9.76
C ILE A 218 -6.21 3.84 9.12
N TYR A 219 -6.15 5.09 9.58
CA TYR A 219 -7.02 6.14 9.08
C TYR A 219 -6.78 6.44 7.59
N SER A 220 -5.53 6.60 7.17
CA SER A 220 -5.20 6.81 5.74
C SER A 220 -5.32 5.52 4.91
N ALA A 221 -5.02 4.36 5.49
CA ALA A 221 -5.20 3.06 4.83
C ALA A 221 -6.66 2.80 4.46
N GLN A 222 -7.59 3.19 5.32
CA GLN A 222 -9.03 3.08 5.03
C GLN A 222 -9.43 3.95 3.82
N VAL A 223 -8.87 5.17 3.69
CA VAL A 223 -9.11 6.03 2.52
C VAL A 223 -8.57 5.38 1.25
N LEU A 224 -7.37 4.79 1.31
CA LEU A 224 -6.80 4.05 0.18
C LEU A 224 -7.65 2.85 -0.22
N MET A 225 -8.16 2.09 0.76
CA MET A 225 -9.05 0.95 0.48
C MET A 225 -10.36 1.39 -0.20
N GLU A 226 -10.94 2.51 0.23
CA GLU A 226 -12.10 3.11 -0.46
C GLU A 226 -11.78 3.45 -1.92
N VAL A 227 -10.59 4.02 -2.17
CA VAL A 227 -10.15 4.35 -3.54
C VAL A 227 -9.99 3.09 -4.38
N PHE A 228 -9.33 2.05 -3.87
CA PHE A 228 -9.14 0.79 -4.60
C PHE A 228 -10.47 0.14 -4.98
N LEU A 229 -11.41 0.06 -4.05
CA LEU A 229 -12.75 -0.47 -4.33
C LEU A 229 -13.51 0.39 -5.36
N LYS A 230 -13.44 1.72 -5.24
CA LYS A 230 -14.09 2.65 -6.19
C LYS A 230 -13.44 2.62 -7.57
N ALA A 231 -12.15 2.35 -7.64
CA ALA A 231 -11.44 2.16 -8.91
C ALA A 231 -11.88 0.87 -9.62
N GLY A 232 -12.34 -0.13 -8.87
CA GLY A 232 -12.81 -1.40 -9.40
C GLY A 232 -11.99 -2.63 -9.00
N VAL A 233 -11.13 -2.51 -7.99
CA VAL A 233 -10.49 -3.69 -7.39
C VAL A 233 -11.59 -4.60 -6.84
N PRO A 234 -11.71 -5.84 -7.29
CA PRO A 234 -12.76 -6.73 -6.81
C PRO A 234 -12.63 -7.02 -5.32
N PRO A 235 -13.76 -7.09 -4.58
CA PRO A 235 -13.75 -7.49 -3.19
C PRO A 235 -13.01 -8.82 -2.96
N GLY A 236 -12.16 -8.88 -1.94
CA GLY A 236 -11.34 -10.05 -1.63
C GLY A 236 -9.96 -10.07 -2.28
N VAL A 237 -9.71 -9.29 -3.34
CA VAL A 237 -8.36 -9.18 -3.93
C VAL A 237 -7.38 -8.53 -2.94
N ILE A 238 -7.82 -7.47 -2.26
CA ILE A 238 -7.11 -6.86 -1.14
C ILE A 238 -8.05 -6.90 0.07
N ASN A 239 -7.62 -7.54 1.15
CA ASN A 239 -8.36 -7.61 2.41
C ASN A 239 -7.61 -6.79 3.46
N LEU A 240 -8.26 -5.81 4.06
CA LEU A 240 -7.67 -4.87 5.02
C LEU A 240 -8.09 -5.23 6.43
N ILE A 241 -7.14 -5.61 7.29
CA ILE A 241 -7.35 -6.10 8.65
C ILE A 241 -6.40 -5.45 9.66
N TYR A 242 -6.76 -5.48 10.95
CA TYR A 242 -6.07 -4.78 12.03
C TYR A 242 -5.74 -5.69 13.23
N PRO A 243 -5.09 -6.86 13.04
CA PRO A 243 -4.66 -7.72 14.13
C PRO A 243 -3.43 -7.17 14.85
N SER A 244 -3.11 -7.73 16.02
CA SER A 244 -1.78 -7.56 16.58
C SER A 244 -0.73 -8.22 15.70
N GLY A 245 0.53 -7.75 15.77
CA GLY A 245 1.63 -8.37 15.02
C GLY A 245 1.80 -9.86 15.32
N PRO A 246 1.84 -10.28 16.61
CA PRO A 246 1.93 -11.69 16.98
C PRO A 246 0.77 -12.53 16.47
N ASP A 247 -0.49 -12.07 16.62
CA ASP A 247 -1.68 -12.83 16.15
C ASP A 247 -1.65 -13.02 14.62
N ALA A 248 -1.28 -11.99 13.89
CA ALA A 248 -1.12 -12.09 12.42
C ALA A 248 -0.02 -13.09 12.06
N ALA A 249 1.15 -13.00 12.70
CA ALA A 249 2.30 -13.84 12.41
C ALA A 249 2.02 -15.32 12.66
N GLU A 250 1.26 -15.62 13.72
CA GLU A 250 0.90 -16.99 14.10
C GLU A 250 0.00 -17.65 13.05
N VAL A 251 -0.92 -16.90 12.44
CA VAL A 251 -1.81 -17.44 11.40
C VAL A 251 -1.15 -17.42 10.04
N VAL A 252 -0.57 -16.27 9.63
CA VAL A 252 -0.04 -16.06 8.28
C VAL A 252 1.15 -16.99 7.99
N PHE A 253 2.15 -17.05 8.89
CA PHE A 253 3.39 -17.81 8.63
C PHE A 253 3.28 -19.30 8.92
N GLN A 254 2.11 -19.79 9.31
CA GLN A 254 1.83 -21.21 9.39
C GLN A 254 0.90 -21.71 8.28
N HIS A 255 0.35 -20.81 7.46
CA HIS A 255 -0.59 -21.18 6.42
C HIS A 255 0.12 -21.73 5.18
N SER A 256 -0.27 -22.90 4.70
CA SER A 256 0.38 -23.59 3.57
C SER A 256 0.33 -22.81 2.24
N ASP A 257 -0.69 -21.98 2.04
CA ASP A 257 -0.83 -21.11 0.87
C ASP A 257 -0.17 -19.73 1.04
N PHE A 258 0.68 -19.54 2.06
CA PHE A 258 1.49 -18.34 2.17
C PHE A 258 2.52 -18.29 1.03
N ALA A 259 2.36 -17.35 0.11
CA ALA A 259 3.18 -17.24 -1.10
C ALA A 259 4.24 -16.14 -1.03
N GLY A 260 4.11 -15.21 -0.10
CA GLY A 260 5.12 -14.19 0.11
C GLY A 260 4.70 -13.05 1.02
N ILE A 261 5.68 -12.23 1.37
CA ILE A 261 5.48 -11.01 2.15
C ILE A 261 6.07 -9.81 1.41
N HIS A 262 5.34 -8.69 1.46
CA HIS A 262 5.82 -7.37 1.10
C HIS A 262 5.80 -6.49 2.35
N PHE A 263 6.98 -6.13 2.82
CA PHE A 263 7.20 -5.55 4.15
C PHE A 263 7.94 -4.23 4.08
N THR A 264 7.48 -3.26 4.86
CA THR A 264 8.29 -2.09 5.23
C THR A 264 8.14 -1.85 6.73
N GLY A 265 9.27 -1.75 7.44
CA GLY A 265 9.28 -1.55 8.89
C GLY A 265 10.66 -1.71 9.52
N SER A 266 10.71 -2.07 10.81
CA SER A 266 11.99 -2.19 11.50
C SER A 266 12.79 -3.43 11.10
N THR A 267 14.10 -3.30 11.06
CA THR A 267 15.04 -4.39 10.76
C THR A 267 14.84 -5.60 11.68
N ALA A 268 14.63 -5.37 12.97
CA ALA A 268 14.44 -6.44 13.94
C ALA A 268 13.16 -7.27 13.65
N VAL A 269 12.06 -6.59 13.29
CA VAL A 269 10.81 -7.28 12.90
C VAL A 269 11.03 -8.06 11.61
N PHE A 270 11.73 -7.49 10.63
CA PHE A 270 12.01 -8.19 9.36
C PHE A 270 12.85 -9.45 9.56
N GLN A 271 13.87 -9.38 10.43
CA GLN A 271 14.70 -10.55 10.78
C GLN A 271 13.88 -11.65 11.49
N ASP A 272 12.97 -11.28 12.40
CA ASP A 272 12.06 -12.25 13.05
C ASP A 272 11.11 -12.91 12.02
N ILE A 273 10.56 -12.12 11.11
CA ILE A 273 9.71 -12.63 10.01
C ILE A 273 10.50 -13.62 9.15
N TRP A 274 11.71 -13.27 8.74
CA TRP A 274 12.56 -14.14 7.92
C TRP A 274 12.85 -15.46 8.63
N LYS A 275 13.19 -15.40 9.93
CA LYS A 275 13.41 -16.58 10.76
C LYS A 275 12.17 -17.48 10.85
N ARG A 276 10.97 -16.88 11.03
CA ARG A 276 9.70 -17.62 11.07
C ARG A 276 9.40 -18.33 9.75
N ILE A 277 9.59 -17.64 8.62
CA ILE A 277 9.41 -18.21 7.29
C ILE A 277 10.40 -19.37 7.07
N GLY A 278 11.68 -19.17 7.38
CA GLY A 278 12.69 -20.21 7.27
C GLY A 278 12.42 -21.46 8.10
N ASN A 279 11.94 -21.28 9.34
CA ASN A 279 11.59 -22.39 10.23
C ASN A 279 10.35 -23.19 9.74
N ASN A 280 9.47 -22.57 8.96
CA ASN A 280 8.25 -23.19 8.45
C ASN A 280 8.30 -23.57 6.97
N ILE A 281 9.48 -23.53 6.35
CA ILE A 281 9.63 -23.66 4.89
C ILE A 281 9.06 -24.96 4.31
N GLN A 282 9.04 -26.02 5.08
CA GLN A 282 8.50 -27.33 4.67
C GLN A 282 6.96 -27.38 4.63
N GLN A 283 6.28 -26.41 5.24
CA GLN A 283 4.82 -26.36 5.29
C GLN A 283 4.20 -25.63 4.09
N PHE A 284 4.99 -24.83 3.39
CA PHE A 284 4.48 -24.01 2.29
C PHE A 284 4.40 -24.83 1.00
N LYS A 285 3.34 -24.60 0.21
CA LYS A 285 3.14 -25.23 -1.11
C LYS A 285 4.18 -24.77 -2.14
N SER A 286 4.76 -23.58 -1.96
CA SER A 286 5.81 -23.04 -2.81
C SER A 286 6.80 -22.24 -1.96
N TYR A 287 7.94 -21.85 -2.54
CA TYR A 287 8.91 -21.00 -1.85
C TYR A 287 8.38 -19.57 -1.74
N PRO A 288 8.04 -19.07 -0.52
CA PRO A 288 7.53 -17.72 -0.35
C PRO A 288 8.54 -16.66 -0.80
N ARG A 289 8.06 -15.60 -1.43
CA ARG A 289 8.89 -14.44 -1.77
C ARG A 289 8.96 -13.50 -0.57
N ILE A 290 10.18 -13.08 -0.23
CA ILE A 290 10.42 -12.15 0.87
C ILE A 290 10.96 -10.86 0.27
N VAL A 291 10.14 -9.82 0.28
CA VAL A 291 10.51 -8.48 -0.16
C VAL A 291 10.36 -7.54 1.02
N GLY A 292 11.43 -6.90 1.41
CA GLY A 292 11.43 -6.04 2.59
C GLY A 292 12.30 -4.81 2.44
N GLU A 293 11.77 -3.70 2.93
CA GLU A 293 12.48 -2.46 3.16
C GLU A 293 12.55 -2.21 4.66
N THR A 294 13.74 -1.95 5.16
CA THR A 294 13.98 -1.71 6.59
C THR A 294 14.60 -0.34 6.83
N GLY A 295 14.87 0.03 8.09
CA GLY A 295 15.40 1.33 8.46
C GLY A 295 16.74 1.62 7.78
N GLY A 296 16.80 2.77 7.09
CA GLY A 296 18.01 3.35 6.52
C GLY A 296 18.81 4.16 7.55
N LYS A 297 20.01 4.57 7.14
CA LYS A 297 20.90 5.51 7.87
C LYS A 297 21.39 6.55 6.88
N ASP A 298 20.68 7.67 6.84
CA ASP A 298 21.04 8.78 5.99
C ASP A 298 22.21 9.58 6.58
N PHE A 299 22.98 10.18 5.71
CA PHE A 299 24.11 11.00 6.14
C PHE A 299 24.34 12.15 5.16
N ILE A 300 24.94 13.22 5.68
CA ILE A 300 25.40 14.36 4.89
C ILE A 300 26.92 14.41 4.97
N VAL A 301 27.57 14.40 3.81
CA VAL A 301 29.01 14.67 3.72
C VAL A 301 29.21 16.09 3.24
N ALA A 302 29.80 16.94 4.09
CA ALA A 302 30.10 18.33 3.75
C ALA A 302 31.60 18.56 3.71
N HIS A 303 32.11 19.14 2.61
CA HIS A 303 33.50 19.59 2.54
C HIS A 303 33.69 20.86 3.38
N SER A 304 34.91 21.12 3.85
CA SER A 304 35.24 22.28 4.70
C SER A 304 34.94 23.64 4.07
N SER A 305 34.84 23.70 2.75
CA SER A 305 34.44 24.94 2.00
C SER A 305 32.92 25.12 1.85
N ALA A 306 32.11 24.19 2.35
CA ALA A 306 30.66 24.32 2.29
C ALA A 306 30.16 25.48 3.18
N ASP A 307 29.10 26.16 2.73
CA ASP A 307 28.45 27.18 3.56
C ASP A 307 27.73 26.52 4.76
N SER A 308 28.18 26.87 5.96
CA SER A 308 27.69 26.26 7.21
C SER A 308 26.19 26.50 7.45
N LYS A 309 25.65 27.64 7.01
CA LYS A 309 24.21 27.94 7.15
C LYS A 309 23.37 27.03 6.25
N THR A 310 23.81 26.85 5.02
CA THR A 310 23.14 25.93 4.06
C THR A 310 23.16 24.50 4.58
N VAL A 311 24.29 24.03 5.11
CA VAL A 311 24.41 22.70 5.72
C VAL A 311 23.50 22.56 6.93
N ALA A 312 23.48 23.56 7.83
CA ALA A 312 22.58 23.55 8.98
C ALA A 312 21.10 23.51 8.60
N VAL A 313 20.70 24.26 7.57
CA VAL A 313 19.33 24.22 7.05
C VAL A 313 19.00 22.85 6.47
N ALA A 314 19.90 22.25 5.69
CA ALA A 314 19.72 20.90 5.14
C ALA A 314 19.55 19.87 6.26
N LEU A 315 20.41 19.88 7.29
CA LEU A 315 20.32 19.00 8.46
C LEU A 315 19.02 19.17 9.27
N SER A 316 18.49 20.40 9.32
CA SER A 316 17.24 20.68 10.05
C SER A 316 15.99 20.25 9.29
N ARG A 317 16.10 20.08 7.99
CA ARG A 317 14.98 19.78 7.08
C ARG A 317 14.98 18.34 6.60
N GLY A 318 16.13 17.66 6.63
CA GLY A 318 16.39 16.33 6.13
C GLY A 318 15.90 15.18 6.96
#